data_b980190cd3cda70a1fec46b76a0b04f1
#
_entry.id   b980190cd3cda70a1fec46b76a0b04f1
#
_cell.length_a   1.000
_cell.length_b   1.000
_cell.length_c   1.000
_cell.angle_alpha   90.00
_cell.angle_beta   90.00
_cell.angle_gamma   90.00
#
_symmetry.space_group_name_H-M   'P 1'
#
loop_
_entity.id
_entity.type
_entity.pdbx_description
1 polymer ?
#
loop_
_entity_poly.entity_id
_entity_poly.type
_entity_poly.pdbx_seq_one_letter_code
_entity_poly.pdbx_strand_id
1 'polypeptide(L)'
;MMTLKKIADVILPTRWADFNLLAFQCADEDKHAEGEPAETVLALTLGNIHLAPPLVRIHSQCMTGEVFHSMRCDCYEQLHLALRTIAEQGAGVLVYEHQEGRGIGLIEKLRAYQLQDQGLDTIEANLRLGHPVDLRNYSLSVEVLRFLNLRSLQLMTNNPEKIDAVRSAGIEIVRRVSADVPANPHSAKYLATKRNRLGHLVSSTPGFPNAGNYFARRASPPDLGDDAVNTRPATLHLLQTPSRKR
;
A
#
# COMPACT_ATOMS: atom_id res chain seq x y z
N MET A 1 -4.21 14.32 -22.80
CA MET A 1 -2.88 14.43 -22.09
C MET A 1 -3.12 14.32 -20.61
N MET A 2 -2.44 13.41 -19.90
CA MET A 2 -2.63 13.21 -18.46
C MET A 2 -2.10 14.43 -17.70
N THR A 3 -2.97 15.15 -17.01
CA THR A 3 -2.60 16.32 -16.19
C THR A 3 -2.76 15.98 -14.71
N LEU A 4 -1.65 15.99 -13.96
CA LEU A 4 -1.64 15.75 -12.53
C LEU A 4 -1.82 17.08 -11.78
N LYS A 5 -2.85 17.19 -10.95
CA LYS A 5 -3.13 18.36 -10.12
C LYS A 5 -2.99 18.02 -8.63
N LYS A 6 -2.13 18.74 -7.91
CA LYS A 6 -2.10 18.67 -6.45
C LYS A 6 -3.35 19.35 -5.87
N ILE A 7 -4.13 18.62 -5.08
CA ILE A 7 -5.40 19.09 -4.51
C ILE A 7 -5.34 19.31 -2.99
N ALA A 8 -4.41 18.65 -2.30
CA ALA A 8 -4.19 18.83 -0.87
C ALA A 8 -2.71 18.67 -0.51
N ASP A 9 -2.33 19.29 0.60
CA ASP A 9 -0.97 19.31 1.14
C ASP A 9 -1.10 19.53 2.66
N VAL A 10 -0.86 18.50 3.46
CA VAL A 10 -1.09 18.52 4.91
C VAL A 10 0.00 17.77 5.65
N ILE A 11 0.29 18.18 6.89
CA ILE A 11 1.15 17.40 7.77
C ILE A 11 0.35 16.22 8.33
N LEU A 12 0.90 15.03 8.21
CA LEU A 12 0.35 13.79 8.72
C LEU A 12 1.28 13.22 9.80
N PRO A 13 1.00 13.44 11.08
CA PRO A 13 1.72 12.80 12.16
C PRO A 13 1.51 11.28 12.13
N THR A 14 2.60 10.54 12.14
CA THR A 14 2.59 9.07 12.19
C THR A 14 3.44 8.59 13.35
N ARG A 15 3.36 7.29 13.68
CA ARG A 15 4.24 6.70 14.71
C ARG A 15 5.73 6.72 14.36
N TRP A 16 6.11 7.02 13.11
CA TRP A 16 7.51 7.03 12.65
C TRP A 16 8.05 8.44 12.48
N ALA A 17 7.26 9.35 11.91
CA ALA A 17 7.62 10.76 11.67
C ALA A 17 6.38 11.55 11.28
N ASP A 18 6.51 12.88 11.26
CA ASP A 18 5.53 13.79 10.68
C ASP A 18 5.83 13.90 9.19
N PHE A 19 5.06 13.17 8.39
CA PHE A 19 5.15 13.23 6.93
C PHE A 19 4.34 14.40 6.38
N ASN A 20 4.78 14.93 5.24
CA ASN A 20 3.94 15.79 4.43
C ASN A 20 3.13 14.91 3.47
N LEU A 21 1.80 14.90 3.61
CA LEU A 21 0.88 14.13 2.77
C LEU A 21 0.33 15.02 1.67
N LEU A 22 0.67 14.67 0.43
CA LEU A 22 0.21 15.29 -0.78
C LEU A 22 -0.88 14.41 -1.41
N ALA A 23 -2.00 15.01 -1.81
CA ALA A 23 -3.02 14.35 -2.59
C ALA A 23 -3.06 14.92 -4.00
N PHE A 24 -3.13 14.04 -4.99
CA PHE A 24 -3.19 14.40 -6.40
C PHE A 24 -4.43 13.81 -7.05
N GLN A 25 -4.98 14.55 -8.01
CA GLN A 25 -5.98 14.06 -8.96
C GLN A 25 -5.39 14.06 -10.37
N CYS A 26 -5.69 13.01 -11.11
CA CYS A 26 -5.43 12.93 -12.54
C CYS A 26 -6.69 13.37 -13.29
N ALA A 27 -6.55 14.44 -14.07
CA ALA A 27 -7.54 14.78 -15.08
C ALA A 27 -7.03 14.22 -16.42
N ASP A 28 -7.70 13.20 -16.92
CA ASP A 28 -7.47 12.70 -18.28
C ASP A 28 -8.63 13.22 -19.12
N GLU A 29 -8.39 14.28 -19.90
CA GLU A 29 -9.41 14.93 -20.74
C GLU A 29 -10.05 13.97 -21.74
N ASP A 30 -9.36 12.85 -22.04
CA ASP A 30 -9.79 11.86 -23.03
C ASP A 30 -10.51 10.63 -22.43
N LYS A 31 -10.51 10.46 -21.10
CA LYS A 31 -10.98 9.22 -20.44
C LYS A 31 -12.14 9.37 -19.46
N HIS A 32 -12.47 10.58 -19.03
CA HIS A 32 -13.60 10.76 -18.13
C HIS A 32 -14.90 10.88 -18.91
N ALA A 33 -15.66 9.80 -19.00
CA ALA A 33 -17.09 9.91 -19.22
C ALA A 33 -17.68 10.80 -18.09
N GLU A 34 -18.61 11.68 -18.40
CA GLU A 34 -19.25 12.55 -17.40
C GLU A 34 -19.75 11.71 -16.22
N GLY A 35 -19.14 11.90 -15.03
CA GLY A 35 -19.54 11.24 -13.79
C GLY A 35 -18.58 10.21 -13.21
N GLU A 36 -17.50 9.82 -13.89
CA GLU A 36 -16.48 8.96 -13.26
C GLU A 36 -15.58 9.77 -12.31
N PRO A 37 -15.32 9.26 -11.09
CA PRO A 37 -14.43 9.96 -10.15
C PRO A 37 -13.01 10.01 -10.71
N ALA A 38 -12.40 11.18 -10.67
CA ALA A 38 -11.01 11.35 -11.08
C ALA A 38 -10.08 10.41 -10.31
N GLU A 39 -9.14 9.78 -11.01
CA GLU A 39 -8.17 8.89 -10.39
C GLU A 39 -7.30 9.68 -9.41
N THR A 40 -7.14 9.17 -8.20
CA THR A 40 -6.39 9.83 -7.13
C THR A 40 -5.15 9.03 -6.74
N VAL A 41 -4.10 9.75 -6.37
CA VAL A 41 -2.87 9.17 -5.82
C VAL A 41 -2.37 10.03 -4.67
N LEU A 42 -1.81 9.37 -3.65
CA LEU A 42 -1.23 10.03 -2.50
C LEU A 42 0.29 9.92 -2.51
N ALA A 43 0.97 10.94 -1.98
CA ALA A 43 2.40 10.85 -1.73
C ALA A 43 2.72 11.36 -0.31
N LEU A 44 3.42 10.53 0.46
CA LEU A 44 3.99 10.94 1.73
C LEU A 44 5.46 11.30 1.49
N THR A 45 5.84 12.53 1.80
CA THR A 45 7.23 13.00 1.69
C THR A 45 7.78 13.31 3.07
N LEU A 46 9.07 13.07 3.27
CA LEU A 46 9.79 13.42 4.48
C LEU A 46 11.14 14.05 4.13
N GLY A 47 11.50 15.09 4.89
CA GLY A 47 12.80 15.73 4.79
C GLY A 47 13.10 16.41 3.45
N ASN A 48 14.37 16.67 3.19
CA ASN A 48 14.80 17.27 1.92
C ASN A 48 15.09 16.16 0.88
N ILE A 49 14.10 15.89 0.02
CA ILE A 49 14.16 14.85 -1.01
C ILE A 49 15.08 15.20 -2.20
N HIS A 50 15.69 16.39 -2.22
CA HIS A 50 16.58 16.86 -3.29
C HIS A 50 18.06 16.93 -2.89
N LEU A 51 18.38 16.72 -1.62
CA LEU A 51 19.76 16.80 -1.13
C LEU A 51 20.61 15.64 -1.64
N ALA A 52 20.01 14.46 -1.73
CA ALA A 52 20.60 13.23 -2.27
C ALA A 52 19.49 12.37 -2.89
N PRO A 53 19.79 11.34 -3.72
CA PRO A 53 18.77 10.44 -4.24
C PRO A 53 17.93 9.83 -3.12
N PRO A 54 16.63 10.22 -2.97
CA PRO A 54 15.81 9.82 -1.83
C PRO A 54 15.40 8.34 -1.94
N LEU A 55 15.06 7.73 -0.81
CA LEU A 55 14.37 6.44 -0.82
C LEU A 55 12.93 6.65 -1.29
N VAL A 56 12.53 5.90 -2.32
CA VAL A 56 11.19 5.93 -2.89
C VAL A 56 10.53 4.57 -2.81
N ARG A 57 9.29 4.52 -2.34
CA ARG A 57 8.40 3.37 -2.42
C ARG A 57 7.16 3.71 -3.22
N ILE A 58 6.89 2.97 -4.29
CA ILE A 58 5.57 2.94 -4.94
C ILE A 58 4.80 1.80 -4.30
N HIS A 59 3.67 2.10 -3.65
CA HIS A 59 2.87 1.14 -2.91
C HIS A 59 1.44 1.07 -3.46
N SER A 60 1.01 -0.12 -3.86
CA SER A 60 -0.37 -0.35 -4.30
C SER A 60 -1.21 -0.81 -3.11
N GLN A 61 -2.37 -0.20 -2.93
CA GLN A 61 -3.32 -0.44 -1.85
C GLN A 61 -3.63 -1.92 -1.64
N CYS A 62 -3.79 -2.30 -0.38
CA CYS A 62 -4.28 -3.60 0.04
C CYS A 62 -5.12 -3.47 1.32
N MET A 63 -6.39 -3.14 1.19
CA MET A 63 -7.28 -2.92 2.34
C MET A 63 -7.29 -4.11 3.31
N THR A 64 -7.34 -5.35 2.80
CA THR A 64 -7.38 -6.53 3.65
C THR A 64 -6.11 -6.69 4.48
N GLY A 65 -4.93 -6.39 3.91
CA GLY A 65 -3.66 -6.47 4.62
C GLY A 65 -3.42 -5.27 5.54
N GLU A 66 -3.64 -4.06 5.04
CA GLU A 66 -3.23 -2.82 5.69
C GLU A 66 -4.21 -2.37 6.77
N VAL A 67 -5.53 -2.55 6.55
CA VAL A 67 -6.57 -2.15 7.50
C VAL A 67 -6.99 -3.31 8.39
N PHE A 68 -7.27 -4.49 7.80
CA PHE A 68 -7.75 -5.66 8.54
C PHE A 68 -6.63 -6.60 8.98
N HIS A 69 -5.38 -6.30 8.70
CA HIS A 69 -4.19 -7.08 9.10
C HIS A 69 -4.25 -8.54 8.63
N SER A 70 -4.82 -8.78 7.44
CA SER A 70 -4.87 -10.12 6.86
C SER A 70 -3.46 -10.71 6.71
N MET A 71 -3.28 -11.94 7.13
CA MET A 71 -2.03 -12.68 7.02
C MET A 71 -1.84 -13.36 5.66
N ARG A 72 -2.80 -13.23 4.73
CA ARG A 72 -2.72 -13.83 3.39
C ARG A 72 -1.68 -13.19 2.48
N CYS A 73 -1.19 -11.99 2.80
CA CYS A 73 -0.20 -11.25 2.04
C CYS A 73 0.83 -10.57 2.95
N ASP A 74 1.78 -9.90 2.36
CA ASP A 74 2.87 -9.15 2.99
C ASP A 74 2.71 -7.61 2.88
N CYS A 75 1.53 -7.13 2.47
CA CYS A 75 1.34 -5.71 2.14
C CYS A 75 1.49 -4.80 3.36
N TYR A 76 0.90 -5.19 4.50
CA TYR A 76 1.02 -4.47 5.76
C TYR A 76 2.50 -4.28 6.16
N GLU A 77 3.25 -5.39 6.17
CA GLU A 77 4.65 -5.39 6.55
C GLU A 77 5.50 -4.53 5.61
N GLN A 78 5.23 -4.60 4.29
CA GLN A 78 5.96 -3.80 3.30
C GLN A 78 5.66 -2.30 3.42
N LEU A 79 4.41 -1.90 3.68
CA LEU A 79 4.05 -0.51 3.92
C LEU A 79 4.78 0.05 5.14
N HIS A 80 4.74 -0.68 6.23
CA HIS A 80 5.37 -0.29 7.48
C HIS A 80 6.91 -0.29 7.39
N LEU A 81 7.49 -1.25 6.68
CA LEU A 81 8.92 -1.26 6.38
C LEU A 81 9.33 0.02 5.65
N ALA A 82 8.57 0.41 4.61
CA ALA A 82 8.88 1.60 3.83
C ALA A 82 8.81 2.88 4.67
N LEU A 83 7.70 3.09 5.41
CA LEU A 83 7.52 4.28 6.25
C LEU A 83 8.62 4.40 7.32
N ARG A 84 8.94 3.28 7.97
CA ARG A 84 10.01 3.23 8.98
C ARG A 84 11.37 3.54 8.36
N THR A 85 11.71 2.91 7.22
CA THR A 85 13.01 3.11 6.59
C THR A 85 13.18 4.54 6.08
N ILE A 86 12.12 5.15 5.54
CA ILE A 86 12.14 6.57 5.15
C ILE A 86 12.37 7.46 6.38
N ALA A 87 11.71 7.17 7.50
CA ALA A 87 11.88 7.93 8.74
C ALA A 87 13.31 7.77 9.31
N GLU A 88 13.87 6.57 9.30
CA GLU A 88 15.24 6.29 9.73
C GLU A 88 16.28 6.99 8.85
N GLN A 89 16.03 7.13 7.54
CA GLN A 89 16.91 7.88 6.62
C GLN A 89 16.72 9.41 6.71
N GLY A 90 15.64 9.87 7.33
CA GLY A 90 15.33 11.29 7.46
C GLY A 90 14.84 11.96 6.18
N ALA A 91 14.82 11.27 5.04
CA ALA A 91 14.32 11.78 3.77
C ALA A 91 13.82 10.64 2.87
N GLY A 92 12.70 10.86 2.18
CA GLY A 92 12.17 9.92 1.20
C GLY A 92 10.73 10.19 0.80
N VAL A 93 10.21 9.32 -0.07
CA VAL A 93 8.87 9.44 -0.66
C VAL A 93 8.18 8.07 -0.67
N LEU A 94 6.94 8.02 -0.22
CA LEU A 94 6.05 6.88 -0.42
C LEU A 94 4.89 7.33 -1.30
N VAL A 95 4.79 6.80 -2.52
CA VAL A 95 3.62 7.00 -3.40
C VAL A 95 2.64 5.85 -3.14
N TYR A 96 1.40 6.19 -2.86
CA TYR A 96 0.33 5.24 -2.53
C TYR A 96 -0.77 5.31 -3.58
N GLU A 97 -0.97 4.19 -4.30
CA GLU A 97 -1.93 4.05 -5.39
C GLU A 97 -3.13 3.20 -5.00
N HIS A 98 -4.32 3.62 -5.40
CA HIS A 98 -5.58 2.90 -5.19
C HIS A 98 -5.78 1.75 -6.18
N GLN A 99 -4.77 0.88 -6.34
CA GLN A 99 -4.81 -0.27 -7.26
C GLN A 99 -4.98 -1.60 -6.49
N GLU A 100 -6.10 -1.72 -5.77
CA GLU A 100 -6.44 -2.91 -4.98
C GLU A 100 -6.50 -4.17 -5.86
N GLY A 101 -6.05 -5.30 -5.29
CA GLY A 101 -6.13 -6.60 -5.96
C GLY A 101 -5.33 -6.69 -7.25
N ARG A 102 -4.23 -5.95 -7.42
CA ARG A 102 -3.48 -5.80 -8.68
C ARG A 102 -4.31 -5.14 -9.78
N GLY A 103 -5.15 -4.17 -9.41
CA GLY A 103 -5.98 -3.42 -10.35
C GLY A 103 -7.35 -4.02 -10.62
N ILE A 104 -7.68 -5.23 -10.11
CA ILE A 104 -9.02 -5.82 -10.29
C ILE A 104 -10.05 -5.30 -9.27
N GLY A 105 -9.61 -4.56 -8.26
CA GLY A 105 -10.46 -4.02 -7.21
C GLY A 105 -10.73 -5.00 -6.06
N LEU A 106 -11.35 -4.48 -4.99
CA LEU A 106 -11.56 -5.23 -3.75
C LEU A 106 -12.52 -6.42 -3.92
N ILE A 107 -13.63 -6.22 -4.62
CA ILE A 107 -14.67 -7.27 -4.74
C ILE A 107 -14.13 -8.47 -5.52
N GLU A 108 -13.48 -8.23 -6.66
CA GLU A 108 -12.90 -9.31 -7.47
C GLU A 108 -11.75 -10.01 -6.73
N LYS A 109 -10.97 -9.28 -5.95
CA LYS A 109 -9.97 -9.87 -5.05
C LYS A 109 -10.61 -10.81 -4.01
N LEU A 110 -11.75 -10.45 -3.43
CA LEU A 110 -12.45 -11.32 -2.46
C LEU A 110 -13.03 -12.56 -3.16
N ARG A 111 -13.53 -12.44 -4.39
CA ARG A 111 -13.93 -13.59 -5.22
C ARG A 111 -12.73 -14.50 -5.53
N ALA A 112 -11.57 -13.91 -5.84
CA ALA A 112 -10.33 -14.68 -6.02
C ALA A 112 -9.93 -15.42 -4.74
N TYR A 113 -10.13 -14.83 -3.56
CA TYR A 113 -9.91 -15.51 -2.28
C TYR A 113 -10.83 -16.73 -2.09
N GLN A 114 -12.12 -16.65 -2.48
CA GLN A 114 -13.01 -17.81 -2.44
C GLN A 114 -12.53 -18.97 -3.31
N LEU A 115 -12.00 -18.66 -4.51
CA LEU A 115 -11.41 -19.68 -5.38
C LEU A 115 -10.10 -20.25 -4.82
N GLN A 116 -9.30 -19.43 -4.17
CA GLN A 116 -8.07 -19.88 -3.49
C GLN A 116 -8.38 -20.82 -2.31
N ASP A 117 -9.47 -20.56 -1.58
CA ASP A 117 -9.93 -21.44 -0.49
C ASP A 117 -10.39 -22.82 -1.02
N GLN A 118 -10.75 -22.90 -2.32
CA GLN A 118 -11.05 -24.13 -3.04
C GLN A 118 -9.80 -24.80 -3.66
N GLY A 119 -8.59 -24.23 -3.43
CA GLY A 119 -7.32 -24.83 -3.82
C GLY A 119 -6.59 -24.16 -4.97
N LEU A 120 -7.21 -23.25 -5.74
CA LEU A 120 -6.53 -22.55 -6.83
C LEU A 120 -5.39 -21.67 -6.29
N ASP A 121 -4.39 -21.39 -7.15
CA ASP A 121 -3.42 -20.36 -6.83
C ASP A 121 -3.95 -18.96 -7.22
N THR A 122 -3.19 -17.90 -6.88
CA THR A 122 -3.63 -16.52 -7.13
C THR A 122 -3.79 -16.22 -8.62
N ILE A 123 -2.96 -16.79 -9.49
CA ILE A 123 -3.01 -16.57 -10.94
C ILE A 123 -4.21 -17.32 -11.54
N GLU A 124 -4.36 -18.58 -11.19
CA GLU A 124 -5.48 -19.42 -11.62
C GLU A 124 -6.83 -18.81 -11.20
N ALA A 125 -6.92 -18.29 -9.98
CA ALA A 125 -8.11 -17.61 -9.49
C ALA A 125 -8.46 -16.37 -10.32
N ASN A 126 -7.47 -15.51 -10.63
CA ASN A 126 -7.69 -14.32 -11.47
C ASN A 126 -8.13 -14.71 -12.88
N LEU A 127 -7.44 -15.65 -13.53
CA LEU A 127 -7.79 -16.12 -14.87
C LEU A 127 -9.19 -16.75 -14.91
N ARG A 128 -9.58 -17.49 -13.88
CA ARG A 128 -10.92 -18.07 -13.76
C ARG A 128 -12.03 -17.02 -13.66
N LEU A 129 -11.72 -15.85 -13.09
CA LEU A 129 -12.60 -14.68 -13.04
C LEU A 129 -12.57 -13.82 -14.31
N GLY A 130 -11.77 -14.20 -15.33
CA GLY A 130 -11.64 -13.46 -16.57
C GLY A 130 -10.69 -12.25 -16.49
N HIS A 131 -9.91 -12.13 -15.40
CA HIS A 131 -8.95 -11.06 -15.26
C HIS A 131 -7.54 -11.47 -15.67
N PRO A 132 -6.75 -10.57 -16.28
CA PRO A 132 -5.32 -10.80 -16.43
C PRO A 132 -4.62 -10.92 -15.09
N VAL A 133 -3.39 -11.41 -15.10
CA VAL A 133 -2.60 -11.68 -13.89
C VAL A 133 -2.29 -10.40 -13.10
N ASP A 134 -2.05 -9.29 -13.81
CA ASP A 134 -1.78 -7.97 -13.24
C ASP A 134 -2.32 -6.88 -14.19
N LEU A 135 -3.13 -5.96 -13.67
CA LEU A 135 -3.70 -4.83 -14.39
C LEU A 135 -3.14 -3.49 -13.91
N ARG A 136 -2.16 -3.53 -13.00
CA ARG A 136 -1.60 -2.30 -12.46
C ARG A 136 -0.88 -1.49 -13.52
N ASN A 137 -1.04 -0.19 -13.43
CA ASN A 137 -0.34 0.79 -14.22
C ASN A 137 0.36 1.78 -13.29
N TYR A 138 1.64 2.00 -13.51
CA TYR A 138 2.47 2.85 -12.65
C TYR A 138 2.70 4.26 -13.22
N SER A 139 2.01 4.62 -14.30
CA SER A 139 2.16 5.93 -14.95
C SER A 139 1.85 7.08 -13.99
N LEU A 140 0.80 6.95 -13.19
CA LEU A 140 0.39 7.96 -12.22
C LEU A 140 1.42 8.16 -11.11
N SER A 141 2.00 7.06 -10.58
CA SER A 141 3.12 7.13 -9.64
C SER A 141 4.32 7.85 -10.25
N VAL A 142 4.63 7.54 -11.49
CA VAL A 142 5.76 8.18 -12.20
C VAL A 142 5.51 9.68 -12.38
N GLU A 143 4.29 10.10 -12.72
CA GLU A 143 3.95 11.52 -12.83
C GLU A 143 4.07 12.26 -11.49
N VAL A 144 3.75 11.58 -10.37
CA VAL A 144 4.03 12.13 -9.03
C VAL A 144 5.52 12.33 -8.81
N LEU A 145 6.37 11.36 -9.19
CA LEU A 145 7.83 11.51 -9.05
C LEU A 145 8.37 12.66 -9.91
N ARG A 146 7.82 12.85 -11.13
CA ARG A 146 8.14 13.99 -12.00
C ARG A 146 7.67 15.32 -11.40
N PHE A 147 6.44 15.37 -10.87
CA PHE A 147 5.92 16.54 -10.17
C PHE A 147 6.82 16.95 -9.00
N LEU A 148 7.36 15.96 -8.28
CA LEU A 148 8.33 16.17 -7.21
C LEU A 148 9.75 16.47 -7.74
N ASN A 149 9.95 16.61 -9.05
CA ASN A 149 11.23 16.89 -9.70
C ASN A 149 12.36 15.90 -9.34
N LEU A 150 12.02 14.64 -9.12
CA LEU A 150 13.01 13.60 -8.84
C LEU A 150 13.66 13.10 -10.14
N ARG A 151 14.97 13.33 -10.28
CA ARG A 151 15.77 12.86 -11.43
C ARG A 151 16.49 11.55 -11.15
N SER A 152 16.81 11.30 -9.89
CA SER A 152 17.45 10.07 -9.41
C SER A 152 16.90 9.67 -8.06
N LEU A 153 16.84 8.37 -7.77
CA LEU A 153 16.25 7.84 -6.55
C LEU A 153 16.81 6.45 -6.19
N GLN A 154 16.58 6.04 -4.95
CA GLN A 154 16.73 4.67 -4.50
C GLN A 154 15.33 4.03 -4.48
N LEU A 155 15.09 2.99 -5.28
CA LEU A 155 13.75 2.39 -5.39
C LEU A 155 13.59 1.17 -4.48
N MET A 156 12.71 1.28 -3.47
CA MET A 156 12.35 0.15 -2.63
C MET A 156 11.27 -0.69 -3.31
N THR A 157 11.66 -1.75 -3.98
CA THR A 157 10.75 -2.66 -4.69
C THR A 157 11.38 -4.02 -4.95
N ASN A 158 10.51 -5.05 -5.04
CA ASN A 158 10.85 -6.38 -5.57
C ASN A 158 10.14 -6.63 -6.92
N ASN A 159 9.26 -5.73 -7.37
CA ASN A 159 8.54 -5.86 -8.63
C ASN A 159 9.35 -5.26 -9.79
N PRO A 160 9.74 -6.05 -10.81
CA PRO A 160 10.46 -5.55 -11.97
C PRO A 160 9.68 -4.51 -12.77
N GLU A 161 8.35 -4.65 -12.90
CA GLU A 161 7.52 -3.68 -13.63
C GLU A 161 7.61 -2.26 -13.05
N LYS A 162 7.75 -2.12 -11.72
CA LYS A 162 7.96 -0.80 -11.08
C LYS A 162 9.33 -0.21 -11.42
N ILE A 163 10.35 -1.07 -11.58
CA ILE A 163 11.68 -0.66 -12.02
C ILE A 163 11.61 -0.14 -13.46
N ASP A 164 10.94 -0.89 -14.33
CA ASP A 164 10.81 -0.55 -15.74
C ASP A 164 9.98 0.73 -15.94
N ALA A 165 8.90 0.91 -15.19
CA ALA A 165 8.10 2.13 -15.23
C ALA A 165 8.91 3.37 -14.86
N VAL A 166 9.69 3.31 -13.78
CA VAL A 166 10.54 4.43 -13.32
C VAL A 166 11.66 4.72 -14.33
N ARG A 167 12.32 3.69 -14.87
CA ARG A 167 13.37 3.83 -15.89
C ARG A 167 12.84 4.40 -17.21
N SER A 168 11.70 3.90 -17.68
CA SER A 168 11.07 4.37 -18.92
C SER A 168 10.64 5.84 -18.82
N ALA A 169 10.44 6.35 -17.62
CA ALA A 169 10.18 7.75 -17.35
C ALA A 169 11.43 8.66 -17.38
N GLY A 170 12.61 8.08 -17.59
CA GLY A 170 13.88 8.80 -17.58
C GLY A 170 14.40 9.13 -16.18
N ILE A 171 13.87 8.48 -15.13
CA ILE A 171 14.33 8.67 -13.75
C ILE A 171 15.39 7.62 -13.44
N GLU A 172 16.56 8.05 -12.99
CA GLU A 172 17.67 7.17 -12.65
C GLU A 172 17.40 6.43 -11.35
N ILE A 173 17.55 5.10 -11.36
CA ILE A 173 17.52 4.28 -10.16
C ILE A 173 18.97 3.99 -9.75
N VAL A 174 19.51 4.79 -8.83
CA VAL A 174 20.89 4.64 -8.34
C VAL A 174 21.07 3.38 -7.51
N ARG A 175 20.00 2.90 -6.87
CA ARG A 175 20.00 1.66 -6.09
C ARG A 175 18.61 1.08 -5.99
N ARG A 176 18.48 -0.24 -6.17
CA ARG A 176 17.29 -0.98 -5.74
C ARG A 176 17.44 -1.37 -4.26
N VAL A 177 16.43 -1.07 -3.47
CA VAL A 177 16.32 -1.49 -2.07
C VAL A 177 15.29 -2.63 -1.99
N SER A 178 15.64 -3.73 -1.32
CA SER A 178 14.71 -4.83 -1.15
C SER A 178 13.51 -4.42 -0.27
N ALA A 179 12.31 -4.87 -0.66
CA ALA A 179 11.10 -4.80 0.15
C ALA A 179 10.74 -6.16 0.74
N ASP A 180 11.74 -7.01 1.00
CA ASP A 180 11.53 -8.33 1.58
C ASP A 180 11.09 -8.21 3.04
N VAL A 181 10.09 -8.99 3.39
CA VAL A 181 9.61 -9.16 4.77
C VAL A 181 9.50 -10.66 5.06
N PRO A 182 9.66 -11.08 6.33
CA PRO A 182 9.54 -12.48 6.69
C PRO A 182 8.19 -13.06 6.31
N ALA A 183 8.20 -14.22 5.67
CA ALA A 183 6.98 -14.96 5.36
C ALA A 183 6.34 -15.50 6.64
N ASN A 184 5.01 -15.47 6.70
CA ASN A 184 4.24 -16.23 7.68
C ASN A 184 3.61 -17.47 7.02
N PRO A 185 3.13 -18.46 7.79
CA PRO A 185 2.56 -19.68 7.23
C PRO A 185 1.40 -19.45 6.24
N HIS A 186 0.59 -18.38 6.42
CA HIS A 186 -0.54 -18.08 5.57
C HIS A 186 -0.13 -17.33 4.28
N SER A 187 0.97 -16.56 4.31
CA SER A 187 1.48 -15.82 3.14
C SER A 187 2.49 -16.63 2.31
N ALA A 188 2.99 -17.75 2.79
CA ALA A 188 4.05 -18.52 2.13
C ALA A 188 3.71 -18.92 0.69
N LYS A 189 2.48 -19.44 0.43
CA LYS A 189 2.01 -19.81 -0.92
C LYS A 189 1.93 -18.57 -1.84
N TYR A 190 1.43 -17.47 -1.33
CA TYR A 190 1.33 -16.20 -2.06
C TYR A 190 2.72 -15.64 -2.46
N LEU A 191 3.67 -15.64 -1.53
CA LEU A 191 5.04 -15.19 -1.79
C LEU A 191 5.78 -16.12 -2.76
N ALA A 192 5.55 -17.44 -2.67
CA ALA A 192 6.07 -18.40 -3.64
C ALA A 192 5.54 -18.11 -5.05
N THR A 193 4.25 -17.80 -5.21
CA THR A 193 3.67 -17.41 -6.51
C THR A 193 4.30 -16.13 -7.04
N LYS A 194 4.49 -15.10 -6.20
CA LYS A 194 5.19 -13.86 -6.59
C LYS A 194 6.59 -14.14 -7.15
N ARG A 195 7.36 -15.00 -6.46
CA ARG A 195 8.72 -15.37 -6.86
C ARG A 195 8.74 -16.17 -8.16
N ASN A 196 8.00 -17.27 -8.19
CA ASN A 196 8.15 -18.29 -9.22
C ASN A 196 7.41 -17.95 -10.52
N ARG A 197 6.32 -17.17 -10.44
CA ARG A 197 5.43 -16.91 -11.58
C ARG A 197 5.34 -15.45 -11.99
N LEU A 198 5.76 -14.49 -11.14
CA LEU A 198 5.70 -13.06 -11.41
C LEU A 198 7.08 -12.39 -11.44
N GLY A 199 8.16 -13.16 -11.41
CA GLY A 199 9.53 -12.66 -11.54
C GLY A 199 9.97 -11.70 -10.42
N HIS A 200 9.31 -11.71 -9.25
CA HIS A 200 9.70 -10.84 -8.15
C HIS A 200 11.12 -11.13 -7.66
N LEU A 201 11.90 -10.07 -7.53
CA LEU A 201 13.31 -10.09 -7.09
C LEU A 201 13.39 -10.24 -5.56
N VAL A 202 13.30 -11.46 -5.08
CA VAL A 202 13.41 -11.77 -3.64
C VAL A 202 14.87 -12.07 -3.31
N SER A 203 15.40 -11.50 -2.23
CA SER A 203 16.76 -11.80 -1.75
C SER A 203 16.84 -13.25 -1.28
N SER A 204 17.90 -13.96 -1.67
CA SER A 204 18.17 -15.34 -1.21
C SER A 204 18.61 -15.41 0.25
N THR A 205 18.87 -14.28 0.88
CA THR A 205 19.28 -14.17 2.28
C THR A 205 18.12 -13.64 3.12
N PRO A 206 17.64 -14.32 4.17
CA PRO A 206 16.72 -13.75 5.14
C PRO A 206 17.49 -12.69 5.94
N GLY A 207 17.51 -11.47 5.45
CA GLY A 207 18.33 -10.41 5.99
C GLY A 207 17.53 -9.39 6.82
N PHE A 208 17.09 -9.82 8.03
CA PHE A 208 16.83 -8.87 9.10
C PHE A 208 17.35 -9.44 10.42
N PRO A 209 18.37 -8.83 11.02
CA PRO A 209 18.90 -9.28 12.33
C PRO A 209 17.90 -9.16 13.49
N ASN A 210 16.69 -8.65 13.27
CA ASN A 210 15.66 -8.42 14.31
C ASN A 210 14.26 -8.95 13.97
N ALA A 211 14.13 -9.99 13.12
CA ALA A 211 12.83 -10.61 12.79
C ALA A 211 12.09 -11.14 14.03
N GLY A 212 12.79 -11.59 15.05
CA GLY A 212 12.21 -12.09 16.32
C GLY A 212 11.42 -11.01 17.08
N ASN A 213 11.86 -9.76 17.05
CA ASN A 213 11.15 -8.65 17.73
C ASN A 213 9.97 -8.10 16.93
N TYR A 214 9.89 -8.38 15.64
CA TYR A 214 8.82 -7.87 14.78
C TYR A 214 7.48 -8.58 15.06
N PHE A 215 7.50 -9.89 15.28
CA PHE A 215 6.30 -10.68 15.63
C PHE A 215 5.98 -10.64 17.13
N ALA A 216 6.98 -10.53 18.01
CA ALA A 216 6.77 -10.46 19.46
C ALA A 216 6.00 -9.21 19.88
N ARG A 217 6.18 -8.07 19.20
CA ARG A 217 5.40 -6.83 19.45
C ARG A 217 3.95 -6.90 18.98
N ARG A 218 3.57 -7.89 18.16
CA ARG A 218 2.17 -8.16 17.78
C ARG A 218 1.40 -8.94 18.83
N ALA A 219 2.08 -9.66 19.70
CA ALA A 219 1.46 -10.57 20.67
C ALA A 219 1.07 -9.89 22.01
N SER A 220 1.54 -8.69 22.26
CA SER A 220 1.18 -7.95 23.48
C SER A 220 0.25 -6.80 23.09
N PRO A 221 -1.03 -6.79 23.54
CA PRO A 221 -1.81 -5.57 23.52
C PRO A 221 -1.04 -4.50 24.32
N PRO A 222 -1.17 -3.21 23.98
CA PRO A 222 -0.62 -2.16 24.80
C PRO A 222 -1.15 -2.33 26.22
N ASP A 223 -0.25 -2.32 27.18
CA ASP A 223 -0.59 -2.27 28.61
C ASP A 223 -1.35 -0.95 28.84
N LEU A 224 -2.66 -1.04 28.74
CA LEU A 224 -3.55 0.03 29.15
C LEU A 224 -3.57 -0.05 30.68
N GLY A 225 -2.67 0.71 31.32
CA GLY A 225 -2.62 0.82 32.74
C GLY A 225 -4.03 0.96 33.34
N ASP A 226 -4.28 0.25 34.42
CA ASP A 226 -5.53 0.23 35.20
C ASP A 226 -5.90 1.64 35.74
N ASP A 227 -6.22 2.57 34.83
CA ASP A 227 -6.98 3.75 35.19
C ASP A 227 -8.45 3.34 35.20
N ALA A 228 -8.90 3.04 36.42
CA ALA A 228 -10.27 2.69 36.74
C ALA A 228 -11.26 3.75 36.22
N VAL A 229 -11.72 3.60 34.98
CA VAL A 229 -12.85 4.36 34.48
C VAL A 229 -14.11 3.75 35.05
N ASN A 230 -14.62 4.36 36.09
CA ASN A 230 -15.92 4.12 36.70
C ASN A 230 -17.01 4.47 35.67
N THR A 231 -17.34 3.56 34.76
CA THR A 231 -18.46 3.71 33.83
C THR A 231 -19.72 3.14 34.41
N ARG A 232 -20.60 4.03 34.86
CA ARG A 232 -22.02 3.69 35.12
C ARG A 232 -22.62 3.20 33.80
N PRO A 233 -23.44 2.13 33.80
CA PRO A 233 -24.09 1.65 32.59
C PRO A 233 -25.05 2.71 32.05
N ALA A 234 -24.87 3.10 30.80
CA ALA A 234 -25.84 3.96 30.10
C ALA A 234 -27.12 3.16 29.84
N THR A 235 -28.21 3.61 30.42
CA THR A 235 -29.55 3.06 30.17
C THR A 235 -29.99 3.40 28.75
N LEU A 236 -30.11 2.39 27.91
CA LEU A 236 -30.58 2.53 26.53
C LEU A 236 -32.09 2.85 26.56
N HIS A 237 -32.48 4.11 26.35
CA HIS A 237 -33.89 4.48 26.11
C HIS A 237 -34.26 4.07 24.67
N LEU A 238 -35.05 3.01 24.57
CA LEU A 238 -35.74 2.65 23.33
C LEU A 238 -36.76 3.75 23.00
N LEU A 239 -36.52 4.47 21.92
CA LEU A 239 -37.47 5.41 21.32
C LEU A 239 -38.63 4.62 20.74
N GLN A 240 -39.80 4.68 21.40
CA GLN A 240 -41.04 4.17 20.87
C GLN A 240 -41.53 5.08 19.73
N THR A 241 -41.74 4.50 18.56
CA THR A 241 -42.37 5.17 17.42
C THR A 241 -43.85 5.43 17.70
N PRO A 242 -44.40 6.62 17.43
CA PRO A 242 -45.81 6.88 17.60
C PRO A 242 -46.61 6.19 16.49
N SER A 243 -47.59 5.39 16.91
CA SER A 243 -48.62 4.76 16.05
C SER A 243 -49.49 5.84 15.40
N ARG A 244 -49.49 5.91 14.07
CA ARG A 244 -50.53 6.66 13.32
C ARG A 244 -51.87 5.94 13.45
N LYS A 245 -52.82 6.59 14.12
CA LYS A 245 -54.24 6.31 13.97
C LYS A 245 -54.77 7.05 12.76
N ARG A 246 -55.73 6.43 12.09
CA ARG A 246 -56.49 6.84 10.91
C ARG A 246 -57.10 8.21 11.03
#